data_5d7cb4fb88a45236c71315ee77502d73
#
_entry.id   5d7cb4fb88a45236c71315ee77502d73
#
_cell.length_a   1.000
_cell.length_b   1.000
_cell.length_c   1.000
_cell.angle_alpha   90.00
_cell.angle_beta   90.00
_cell.angle_gamma   90.00
#
_symmetry.space_group_name_H-M   'P 1'
#
loop_
_entity.id
_entity.type
_entity.pdbx_description
1 polymer ?
#
loop_
_entity_poly.entity_id
_entity_poly.type
_entity_poly.pdbx_seq_one_letter_code
_entity_poly.pdbx_strand_id
1 'polypeptide(L)'
;MEAIYIPHLLKAPKRTAEIIVHDQIANLDTLTPVKGKIAVRHGGNFLEVVSQAETITTLTCDRCLQHYNHRLAIDASELIWLQSELENIKDIPTEREVSLEDLSETLPPNGHFDPEAWLYEQLSLALPLRQVCGENCPGAANTNNQEEAELDSRWSSLAALKEQFKDN
;
A
#
# COMPACT_ATOMS: atom_id res chain seq x y z
N MET A 1 -10.76 14.85 -3.32
CA MET A 1 -12.07 14.62 -2.59
C MET A 1 -12.15 15.56 -1.39
N GLU A 2 -13.37 15.88 -0.90
CA GLU A 2 -13.55 16.78 0.25
C GLU A 2 -13.45 16.00 1.57
N ALA A 3 -12.73 16.55 2.56
CA ALA A 3 -12.59 15.94 3.88
C ALA A 3 -13.94 15.97 4.64
N ILE A 4 -14.27 14.89 5.31
CA ILE A 4 -15.52 14.73 6.06
C ILE A 4 -15.30 15.19 7.50
N TYR A 5 -16.04 16.21 7.95
CA TYR A 5 -16.07 16.59 9.35
C TYR A 5 -16.85 15.53 10.16
N ILE A 6 -16.14 14.81 11.04
CA ILE A 6 -16.65 13.64 11.77
C ILE A 6 -17.98 13.87 12.48
N PRO A 7 -18.19 14.99 13.23
CA PRO A 7 -19.48 15.25 13.85
C PRO A 7 -20.68 15.41 12.90
N HIS A 8 -20.45 15.72 11.64
CA HIS A 8 -21.54 15.78 10.64
C HIS A 8 -22.13 14.40 10.36
N LEU A 9 -21.35 13.32 10.47
CA LEU A 9 -21.82 11.96 10.31
C LEU A 9 -22.92 11.59 11.32
N LEU A 10 -22.89 12.15 12.51
CA LEU A 10 -23.93 11.91 13.53
C LEU A 10 -25.32 12.38 13.09
N LYS A 11 -25.38 13.38 12.18
CA LYS A 11 -26.62 13.96 11.65
C LYS A 11 -27.03 13.31 10.32
N ALA A 12 -26.14 12.53 9.70
CA ALA A 12 -26.41 11.87 8.44
C ALA A 12 -27.37 10.69 8.61
N PRO A 13 -28.11 10.30 7.55
CA PRO A 13 -28.93 9.10 7.55
C PRO A 13 -28.09 7.86 7.91
N LYS A 14 -28.57 7.07 8.89
CA LYS A 14 -27.83 5.90 9.40
C LYS A 14 -26.40 6.21 9.88
N ARG A 15 -26.08 7.49 10.14
CA ARG A 15 -24.75 7.98 10.50
C ARG A 15 -23.67 7.62 9.47
N THR A 16 -24.02 7.56 8.20
CA THR A 16 -23.17 7.13 7.10
C THR A 16 -23.12 8.21 6.03
N ALA A 17 -21.91 8.46 5.51
CA ALA A 17 -21.68 9.22 4.29
C ALA A 17 -21.18 8.26 3.21
N GLU A 18 -21.76 8.34 2.02
CA GLU A 18 -21.32 7.59 0.84
C GLU A 18 -20.73 8.55 -0.18
N ILE A 19 -19.56 8.23 -0.69
CA ILE A 19 -18.82 9.00 -1.69
C ILE A 19 -18.61 8.12 -2.90
N ILE A 20 -19.06 8.60 -4.05
CA ILE A 20 -18.70 8.00 -5.34
C ILE A 20 -17.39 8.61 -5.79
N VAL A 21 -16.40 7.75 -6.04
CA VAL A 21 -15.07 8.14 -6.49
C VAL A 21 -14.99 8.00 -8.01
N HIS A 22 -14.54 9.04 -8.67
CA HIS A 22 -14.21 9.04 -10.09
C HIS A 22 -13.16 10.13 -10.37
N ASP A 23 -12.01 10.02 -9.70
CA ASP A 23 -10.97 11.04 -9.72
C ASP A 23 -9.57 10.43 -9.84
N GLN A 24 -8.63 11.26 -10.26
CA GLN A 24 -7.20 10.95 -10.13
C GLN A 24 -6.77 11.24 -8.69
N ILE A 25 -6.14 10.26 -8.04
CA ILE A 25 -5.62 10.43 -6.68
C ILE A 25 -4.23 11.08 -6.76
N ALA A 26 -4.02 12.11 -5.96
CA ALA A 26 -2.72 12.77 -5.88
C ALA A 26 -1.64 11.77 -5.44
N ASN A 27 -0.45 11.87 -6.03
CA ASN A 27 0.71 11.01 -5.75
C ASN A 27 0.55 9.50 -6.08
N LEU A 28 -0.52 9.12 -6.75
CA LEU A 28 -0.69 7.76 -7.27
C LEU A 28 -0.65 7.79 -8.80
N ASP A 29 0.42 7.23 -9.39
CA ASP A 29 0.59 7.17 -10.84
C ASP A 29 -0.37 6.14 -11.45
N THR A 30 -1.56 6.61 -11.83
CA THR A 30 -2.59 5.79 -12.47
C THR A 30 -2.81 6.17 -13.91
N LEU A 31 -2.99 5.17 -14.76
CA LEU A 31 -3.31 5.35 -16.18
C LEU A 31 -4.77 5.80 -16.37
N THR A 32 -5.66 5.38 -15.48
CA THR A 32 -7.08 5.73 -15.50
C THR A 32 -7.49 6.34 -14.16
N PRO A 33 -8.53 7.20 -14.14
CA PRO A 33 -9.09 7.64 -12.88
C PRO A 33 -9.50 6.46 -11.99
N VAL A 34 -9.33 6.60 -10.69
CA VAL A 34 -9.85 5.63 -9.70
C VAL A 34 -11.36 5.69 -9.72
N LYS A 35 -12.01 4.54 -9.87
CA LYS A 35 -13.47 4.39 -9.86
C LYS A 35 -13.88 3.52 -8.70
N GLY A 36 -14.89 3.98 -7.95
CA GLY A 36 -15.36 3.19 -6.83
C GLY A 36 -16.33 3.92 -5.93
N LYS A 37 -16.48 3.41 -4.73
CA LYS A 37 -17.29 4.01 -3.67
C LYS A 37 -16.61 3.84 -2.33
N ILE A 38 -16.77 4.83 -1.47
CA ILE A 38 -16.35 4.81 -0.07
C ILE A 38 -17.58 5.05 0.78
N ALA A 39 -17.80 4.25 1.80
CA ALA A 39 -18.80 4.45 2.82
C ALA A 39 -18.13 4.65 4.17
N VAL A 40 -18.41 5.77 4.83
CA VAL A 40 -17.87 6.11 6.14
C VAL A 40 -19.01 6.16 7.14
N ARG A 41 -19.03 5.25 8.12
CA ARG A 41 -20.06 5.12 9.15
C ARG A 41 -19.50 5.46 10.53
N HIS A 42 -20.23 6.28 11.27
CA HIS A 42 -19.89 6.60 12.66
C HIS A 42 -20.51 5.57 13.62
N GLY A 43 -19.65 4.73 14.25
CA GLY A 43 -20.06 3.68 15.17
C GLY A 43 -20.19 4.11 16.64
N GLY A 44 -19.95 5.38 16.96
CA GLY A 44 -19.94 5.91 18.33
C GLY A 44 -18.54 6.35 18.74
N ASN A 45 -17.67 5.43 19.05
CA ASN A 45 -16.28 5.68 19.39
C ASN A 45 -15.28 5.26 18.29
N PHE A 46 -15.78 4.90 17.10
CA PHE A 46 -14.98 4.58 15.93
C PHE A 46 -15.68 5.01 14.64
N LEU A 47 -14.89 5.13 13.58
CA LEU A 47 -15.37 5.17 12.20
C LEU A 47 -15.16 3.79 11.58
N GLU A 48 -16.16 3.30 10.87
CA GLU A 48 -16.04 2.17 9.97
C GLU A 48 -15.97 2.71 8.56
N VAL A 49 -14.84 2.46 7.89
CA VAL A 49 -14.60 2.86 6.51
C VAL A 49 -14.59 1.64 5.64
N VAL A 50 -15.45 1.61 4.63
CA VAL A 50 -15.53 0.50 3.66
C VAL A 50 -15.40 1.07 2.27
N SER A 51 -14.56 0.48 1.44
CA SER A 51 -14.38 0.93 0.05
C SER A 51 -14.24 -0.25 -0.90
N GLN A 52 -14.83 -0.06 -2.08
CA GLN A 52 -14.56 -0.86 -3.27
C GLN A 52 -14.14 0.09 -4.37
N ALA A 53 -12.90 -0.03 -4.83
CA ALA A 53 -12.36 0.85 -5.84
C ALA A 53 -11.40 0.11 -6.77
N GLU A 54 -11.28 0.60 -8.01
CA GLU A 54 -10.39 0.04 -9.01
C GLU A 54 -9.78 1.13 -9.90
N THR A 55 -8.60 0.83 -10.40
CA THR A 55 -7.91 1.66 -11.40
C THR A 55 -6.92 0.79 -12.20
N ILE A 56 -6.26 1.38 -13.17
CA ILE A 56 -5.16 0.77 -13.90
C ILE A 56 -3.91 1.63 -13.66
N THR A 57 -2.84 0.97 -13.22
CA THR A 57 -1.52 1.60 -13.05
C THR A 57 -0.50 0.97 -13.99
N THR A 58 0.52 1.72 -14.36
CA THR A 58 1.64 1.21 -15.15
C THR A 58 2.78 0.85 -14.19
N LEU A 59 3.15 -0.42 -14.19
CA LEU A 59 4.24 -0.95 -13.35
C LEU A 59 5.43 -1.35 -14.20
N THR A 60 6.60 -1.37 -13.60
CA THR A 60 7.84 -1.88 -14.23
C THR A 60 8.09 -3.31 -13.76
N CYS A 61 8.24 -4.24 -14.69
CA CYS A 61 8.49 -5.63 -14.36
C CYS A 61 9.89 -5.83 -13.75
N ASP A 62 9.98 -6.44 -12.57
CA ASP A 62 11.24 -6.71 -11.86
C ASP A 62 12.17 -7.68 -12.60
N ARG A 63 11.64 -8.45 -13.58
CA ARG A 63 12.42 -9.46 -14.32
C ARG A 63 12.94 -8.97 -15.66
N CYS A 64 12.12 -8.27 -16.45
CA CYS A 64 12.49 -7.84 -17.80
C CYS A 64 12.59 -6.33 -17.97
N LEU A 65 12.30 -5.56 -16.90
CA LEU A 65 12.35 -4.10 -16.85
C LEU A 65 11.41 -3.39 -17.85
N GLN A 66 10.50 -4.13 -18.48
CA GLN A 66 9.48 -3.55 -19.35
C GLN A 66 8.28 -3.06 -18.55
N HIS A 67 7.66 -2.00 -19.04
CA HIS A 67 6.41 -1.49 -18.47
C HIS A 67 5.24 -2.38 -18.86
N TYR A 68 4.31 -2.58 -17.93
CA TYR A 68 3.05 -3.27 -18.17
C TYR A 68 1.91 -2.64 -17.38
N ASN A 69 0.70 -2.78 -17.89
CA ASN A 69 -0.49 -2.27 -17.22
C ASN A 69 -1.01 -3.31 -16.24
N HIS A 70 -1.25 -2.88 -15.01
CA HIS A 70 -1.78 -3.71 -13.93
C HIS A 70 -3.12 -3.15 -13.45
N ARG A 71 -4.14 -4.00 -13.37
CA ARG A 71 -5.41 -3.64 -12.75
C ARG A 71 -5.26 -3.71 -11.24
N LEU A 72 -5.41 -2.56 -10.60
CA LEU A 72 -5.37 -2.41 -9.17
C LEU A 72 -6.82 -2.32 -8.67
N ALA A 73 -7.23 -3.25 -7.83
CA ALA A 73 -8.58 -3.28 -7.26
C ALA A 73 -8.50 -3.57 -5.77
N ILE A 74 -9.30 -2.86 -4.99
CA ILE A 74 -9.41 -3.02 -3.55
C ILE A 74 -10.86 -3.31 -3.14
N ASP A 75 -10.98 -4.11 -2.09
CA ASP A 75 -12.18 -4.29 -1.27
C ASP A 75 -11.70 -4.22 0.18
N ALA A 76 -11.70 -3.00 0.72
CA ALA A 76 -11.07 -2.69 2.00
C ALA A 76 -12.11 -2.29 3.04
N SER A 77 -11.89 -2.72 4.27
CA SER A 77 -12.68 -2.32 5.44
C SER A 77 -11.76 -2.07 6.62
N GLU A 78 -11.91 -0.92 7.26
CA GLU A 78 -11.07 -0.48 8.37
C GLU A 78 -11.89 0.16 9.48
N LEU A 79 -11.42 -0.02 10.71
CA LEU A 79 -11.96 0.62 11.91
C LEU A 79 -10.94 1.62 12.44
N ILE A 80 -11.30 2.90 12.45
CA ILE A 80 -10.49 3.99 12.95
C ILE A 80 -11.07 4.46 14.28
N TRP A 81 -10.31 4.40 15.34
CA TRP A 81 -10.79 4.78 16.67
C TRP A 81 -10.86 6.30 16.84
N LEU A 82 -11.91 6.75 17.54
CA LEU A 82 -12.08 8.17 17.86
C LEU A 82 -11.60 8.42 19.28
N GLN A 83 -10.41 9.01 19.41
CA GLN A 83 -9.80 9.34 20.69
C GLN A 83 -9.40 10.81 20.74
N SER A 84 -9.60 11.48 21.89
CA SER A 84 -9.10 12.82 22.09
C SER A 84 -7.60 12.79 22.39
N GLU A 85 -6.82 13.64 21.73
CA GLU A 85 -5.36 13.75 21.92
C GLU A 85 -4.93 14.03 23.38
N LEU A 86 -5.84 14.47 24.22
CA LEU A 86 -5.56 14.84 25.60
C LEU A 86 -5.18 13.67 26.53
N GLU A 87 -5.40 12.43 26.10
CA GLU A 87 -5.05 11.25 26.90
C GLU A 87 -3.62 10.74 26.64
N ASN A 88 -2.96 11.20 25.58
CA ASN A 88 -1.66 10.70 25.15
C ASN A 88 -0.43 11.52 25.58
N ILE A 89 -0.59 12.65 26.31
CA ILE A 89 0.52 13.59 26.59
C ILE A 89 1.01 13.50 28.05
N LYS A 90 0.84 12.41 28.74
CA LYS A 90 1.48 12.24 30.06
C LYS A 90 2.64 11.26 29.97
N ASP A 91 3.86 11.85 30.05
CA ASP A 91 5.13 11.15 30.28
C ASP A 91 5.37 9.93 29.38
N ILE A 92 5.75 10.17 28.11
CA ILE A 92 6.21 9.12 27.22
C ILE A 92 7.63 8.72 27.65
N PRO A 93 7.85 7.56 28.27
CA PRO A 93 9.19 7.06 28.53
C PRO A 93 9.89 6.78 27.19
N THR A 94 11.22 6.86 27.16
CA THR A 94 12.06 6.69 25.98
C THR A 94 11.90 5.31 25.32
N GLU A 95 11.47 4.31 26.08
CA GLU A 95 11.11 2.95 25.62
C GLU A 95 9.82 2.53 26.29
N ARG A 96 8.82 2.16 25.52
CA ARG A 96 7.53 1.66 25.96
C ARG A 96 7.16 0.42 25.13
N GLU A 97 6.76 -0.64 25.81
CA GLU A 97 6.03 -1.73 25.16
C GLU A 97 4.68 -1.21 24.69
N VAL A 98 4.46 -1.23 23.39
CA VAL A 98 3.22 -0.76 22.76
C VAL A 98 2.26 -1.92 22.71
N SER A 99 1.05 -1.76 23.24
CA SER A 99 0.00 -2.77 23.09
C SER A 99 -0.51 -2.81 21.65
N LEU A 100 -1.10 -3.92 21.21
CA LEU A 100 -1.70 -4.02 19.89
C LEU A 100 -2.81 -2.98 19.67
N GLU A 101 -3.47 -2.55 20.74
CA GLU A 101 -4.51 -1.51 20.70
C GLU A 101 -3.92 -0.13 20.42
N ASP A 102 -2.70 0.15 20.88
CA ASP A 102 -1.96 1.39 20.62
C ASP A 102 -1.44 1.50 19.17
N LEU A 103 -1.47 0.40 18.40
CA LEU A 103 -1.10 0.34 16.98
C LEU A 103 -2.28 0.63 16.04
N SER A 104 -3.49 0.80 16.58
CA SER A 104 -4.67 1.12 15.79
C SER A 104 -4.67 2.58 15.40
N GLU A 105 -5.12 2.89 14.19
CA GLU A 105 -5.28 4.27 13.74
C GLU A 105 -6.34 5.00 14.59
N THR A 106 -6.01 6.23 14.98
CA THR A 106 -6.87 7.06 15.80
C THR A 106 -7.06 8.44 15.19
N LEU A 107 -8.29 8.97 15.30
CA LEU A 107 -8.63 10.33 14.90
C LEU A 107 -9.32 11.08 16.05
N PRO A 108 -9.14 12.41 16.15
CA PRO A 108 -9.89 13.19 17.12
C PRO A 108 -11.39 13.18 16.79
N PRO A 109 -12.30 13.03 17.79
CA PRO A 109 -13.74 12.96 17.56
C PRO A 109 -14.31 14.20 16.86
N ASN A 110 -13.67 15.36 17.05
CA ASN A 110 -14.03 16.64 16.42
C ASN A 110 -13.14 16.96 15.21
N GLY A 111 -12.43 15.98 14.68
CA GLY A 111 -11.54 16.12 13.55
C GLY A 111 -12.23 15.90 12.19
N HIS A 112 -11.39 15.72 11.19
CA HIS A 112 -11.79 15.44 9.83
C HIS A 112 -11.21 14.09 9.40
N PHE A 113 -11.99 13.32 8.69
CA PHE A 113 -11.53 12.15 7.96
C PHE A 113 -11.27 12.55 6.51
N ASP A 114 -10.08 12.23 5.99
CA ASP A 114 -9.71 12.47 4.59
C ASP A 114 -9.88 11.19 3.76
N PRO A 115 -10.96 11.08 2.95
CA PRO A 115 -11.19 9.89 2.14
C PRO A 115 -10.16 9.72 1.03
N GLU A 116 -9.53 10.81 0.55
CA GLU A 116 -8.53 10.74 -0.52
C GLU A 116 -7.20 10.19 0.00
N ALA A 117 -6.73 10.66 1.14
CA ALA A 117 -5.54 10.17 1.79
C ALA A 117 -5.69 8.69 2.15
N TRP A 118 -6.80 8.32 2.77
CA TRP A 118 -7.10 6.93 3.12
C TRP A 118 -7.16 6.02 1.89
N LEU A 119 -7.83 6.45 0.82
CA LEU A 119 -7.92 5.66 -0.42
C LEU A 119 -6.56 5.48 -1.09
N TYR A 120 -5.72 6.52 -1.06
CA TYR A 120 -4.33 6.45 -1.51
C TYR A 120 -3.55 5.37 -0.77
N GLU A 121 -3.67 5.32 0.54
CA GLU A 121 -3.00 4.32 1.40
C GLU A 121 -3.46 2.90 1.07
N GLN A 122 -4.77 2.67 0.97
CA GLN A 122 -5.33 1.36 0.63
C GLN A 122 -4.90 0.89 -0.77
N LEU A 123 -4.90 1.77 -1.76
CA LEU A 123 -4.43 1.46 -3.11
C LEU A 123 -2.92 1.19 -3.15
N SER A 124 -2.15 1.94 -2.37
CA SER A 124 -0.70 1.74 -2.26
C SER A 124 -0.35 0.40 -1.62
N LEU A 125 -1.10 -0.01 -0.59
CA LEU A 125 -0.96 -1.33 0.05
C LEU A 125 -1.35 -2.49 -0.87
N ALA A 126 -2.26 -2.25 -1.82
CA ALA A 126 -2.70 -3.25 -2.79
C ALA A 126 -1.72 -3.44 -3.97
N LEU A 127 -0.69 -2.60 -4.10
CA LEU A 127 0.34 -2.80 -5.11
C LEU A 127 1.09 -4.12 -4.85
N PRO A 128 1.34 -4.93 -5.90
CA PRO A 128 2.04 -6.20 -5.72
C PRO A 128 3.49 -5.96 -5.27
N LEU A 129 3.92 -6.64 -4.21
CA LEU A 129 5.30 -6.59 -3.71
C LEU A 129 6.31 -7.07 -4.75
N ARG A 130 5.90 -7.97 -5.63
CA ARG A 130 6.69 -8.44 -6.77
C ARG A 130 5.97 -8.09 -8.05
N GLN A 131 6.56 -7.21 -8.82
CA GLN A 131 6.00 -6.73 -10.07
C GLN A 131 6.47 -7.58 -11.24
N VAL A 132 5.62 -8.43 -11.78
CA VAL A 132 5.93 -9.31 -12.91
C VAL A 132 4.87 -9.16 -13.99
N CYS A 133 5.28 -8.93 -15.24
CA CYS A 133 4.37 -8.65 -16.35
C CYS A 133 3.52 -9.87 -16.78
N GLY A 134 3.83 -11.07 -16.30
CA GLY A 134 3.08 -12.30 -16.57
C GLY A 134 3.94 -13.56 -16.58
N GLU A 135 3.30 -14.70 -16.78
CA GLU A 135 3.98 -16.02 -16.83
C GLU A 135 4.97 -16.10 -18.00
N ASN A 136 4.65 -15.51 -19.14
CA ASN A 136 5.48 -15.49 -20.35
C ASN A 136 6.52 -14.35 -20.34
N CYS A 137 6.89 -13.85 -19.17
CA CYS A 137 7.90 -12.80 -19.05
C CYS A 137 9.25 -13.29 -19.64
N PRO A 138 9.86 -12.58 -20.61
CA PRO A 138 11.12 -13.01 -21.25
C PRO A 138 12.29 -13.05 -20.26
N GLY A 139 12.13 -12.48 -19.07
CA GLY A 139 13.20 -12.33 -18.08
C GLY A 139 14.18 -11.21 -18.45
N ALA A 140 15.23 -11.08 -17.65
CA ALA A 140 16.36 -10.24 -18.03
C ALA A 140 16.94 -10.79 -19.33
N ALA A 141 17.13 -9.93 -20.33
CA ALA A 141 17.84 -10.31 -21.54
C ALA A 141 19.18 -10.92 -21.08
N ASN A 142 19.36 -12.22 -21.32
CA ASN A 142 20.65 -12.85 -21.09
C ASN A 142 21.64 -12.18 -22.05
N THR A 143 22.31 -11.16 -21.59
CA THR A 143 23.54 -10.67 -22.19
C THR A 143 24.66 -11.68 -21.84
N ASN A 144 24.40 -12.97 -22.08
CA ASN A 144 25.44 -13.96 -22.23
C ASN A 144 26.09 -13.73 -23.60
N ASN A 145 26.68 -12.56 -23.79
CA ASN A 145 27.90 -12.54 -24.53
C ASN A 145 28.87 -13.38 -23.69
N GLN A 146 29.13 -14.58 -24.15
CA GLN A 146 30.28 -15.38 -23.79
C GLN A 146 31.53 -14.68 -24.31
N GLU A 147 31.83 -13.48 -23.82
CA GLU A 147 33.19 -13.09 -23.58
C GLU A 147 33.54 -13.85 -22.29
N GLU A 148 34.50 -14.76 -22.41
CA GLU A 148 35.11 -15.43 -21.26
C GLU A 148 35.45 -14.33 -20.23
N ALA A 149 34.54 -14.15 -19.28
CA ALA A 149 34.73 -13.18 -18.21
C ALA A 149 35.96 -13.69 -17.47
N GLU A 150 37.11 -13.03 -17.65
CA GLU A 150 38.27 -13.25 -16.82
C GLU A 150 37.81 -13.21 -15.37
N LEU A 151 37.86 -14.38 -14.71
CA LEU A 151 37.42 -14.53 -13.33
C LEU A 151 38.23 -13.53 -12.50
N ASP A 152 37.54 -12.52 -11.97
CA ASP A 152 38.18 -11.56 -11.03
C ASP A 152 38.93 -12.36 -9.99
N SER A 153 40.22 -12.09 -9.85
CA SER A 153 41.14 -12.83 -8.97
C SER A 153 40.64 -12.93 -7.52
N ARG A 154 39.78 -12.02 -7.10
CA ARG A 154 39.12 -12.04 -5.78
C ARG A 154 38.16 -13.23 -5.61
N TRP A 155 37.64 -13.80 -6.69
CA TRP A 155 36.69 -14.91 -6.69
C TRP A 155 37.32 -16.26 -7.08
N SER A 156 38.65 -16.29 -7.32
CA SER A 156 39.39 -17.52 -7.73
C SER A 156 39.24 -18.66 -6.72
N SER A 157 39.17 -18.37 -5.43
CA SER A 157 38.95 -19.37 -4.37
C SER A 157 37.55 -20.03 -4.44
N LEU A 158 36.50 -19.31 -4.90
CA LEU A 158 35.19 -19.89 -5.11
C LEU A 158 35.11 -20.77 -6.34
N ALA A 159 35.90 -20.49 -7.38
CA ALA A 159 36.00 -21.35 -8.56
C ALA A 159 36.58 -22.72 -8.17
N ALA A 160 37.64 -22.75 -7.34
CA ALA A 160 38.21 -24.00 -6.83
C ALA A 160 37.22 -24.79 -5.96
N LEU A 161 36.39 -24.11 -5.17
CA LEU A 161 35.36 -24.75 -4.36
C LEU A 161 34.25 -25.38 -5.24
N LYS A 162 33.87 -24.71 -6.33
CA LYS A 162 32.86 -25.20 -7.29
C LYS A 162 33.29 -26.51 -7.98
N GLU A 163 34.59 -26.69 -8.25
CA GLU A 163 35.10 -27.94 -8.83
C GLU A 163 34.98 -29.11 -7.85
N GLN A 164 35.24 -28.89 -6.56
CA GLN A 164 35.11 -29.91 -5.51
C GLN A 164 33.66 -30.41 -5.32
N PHE A 165 32.65 -29.62 -5.66
CA PHE A 165 31.23 -30.04 -5.60
C PHE A 165 30.72 -30.71 -6.86
N LYS A 166 31.51 -30.75 -7.95
CA LYS A 166 31.13 -31.48 -9.19
C LYS A 166 31.50 -32.94 -9.15
N ASP A 167 32.42 -33.34 -8.28
CA ASP A 167 32.96 -34.71 -8.20
C ASP A 167 32.29 -35.57 -7.10
N ASN A 168 31.19 -35.09 -6.54
CA ASN A 168 30.36 -35.78 -5.56
C ASN A 168 28.91 -35.83 -6.10
#